data_a2faf0ef309e46bd199f390e65ab78f5
#
_entry.id   a2faf0ef309e46bd199f390e65ab78f5
#
_cell.length_a   1.000
_cell.length_b   1.000
_cell.length_c   1.000
_cell.angle_alpha   90.00
_cell.angle_beta   90.00
_cell.angle_gamma   90.00
#
_symmetry.space_group_name_H-M   'P 1'
#
loop_
_entity.id
_entity.type
_entity.pdbx_description
1 polymer ?
#
loop_
_entity_poly.entity_id
_entity_poly.type
_entity_poly.pdbx_seq_one_letter_code
_entity_poly.pdbx_strand_id
1 'polypeptide(L)'
;MRHKKEKRRSKKPLLLSLSIALILLGLWFSTTSTATFVKGYMLYKTGNVEAKDFSNKPETQSPALAEELEIPKEPEAAEEQIEEPTTDPVFHSEYPETPEIGDLMGELIIPKLEASLPIIHGTNEDELEKGVGHFAESVMPGESDNSVLSGHRDTVFRELGEVGKGDTLIVKTHSGTFTYKVRQVRIVDEDDRTVIVPKPKATLTVSTCYPFDFVGYAPDRYILVADLVSSE
;
A
#
# COMPACT_ATOMS: atom_id res chain seq x y z
N MET A 1 44.49 58.73 -33.94
CA MET A 1 43.38 58.23 -33.20
C MET A 1 43.01 56.81 -33.71
N ARG A 2 43.26 55.75 -32.97
CA ARG A 2 42.96 54.38 -33.38
C ARG A 2 41.67 53.91 -32.63
N HIS A 3 40.55 53.78 -33.38
CA HIS A 3 39.30 53.24 -32.85
C HIS A 3 39.45 51.74 -32.63
N LYS A 4 39.37 51.30 -31.35
CA LYS A 4 39.36 49.91 -30.91
C LYS A 4 37.95 49.32 -31.15
N LYS A 5 37.79 48.50 -32.20
CA LYS A 5 36.53 47.79 -32.48
C LYS A 5 36.33 46.74 -31.39
N GLU A 6 35.38 46.94 -30.48
CA GLU A 6 34.91 45.91 -29.55
C GLU A 6 34.19 44.80 -30.31
N LYS A 7 34.75 43.59 -30.24
CA LYS A 7 34.22 42.38 -30.86
C LYS A 7 33.05 41.86 -29.97
N ARG A 8 31.81 42.23 -30.33
CA ARG A 8 30.60 41.71 -29.72
C ARG A 8 30.61 40.17 -29.84
N ARG A 9 30.94 39.45 -28.75
CA ARG A 9 30.84 37.98 -28.68
C ARG A 9 29.39 37.58 -28.89
N SER A 10 29.13 36.80 -29.96
CA SER A 10 27.81 36.25 -30.27
C SER A 10 27.33 35.35 -29.14
N LYS A 11 26.17 35.66 -28.54
CA LYS A 11 25.52 34.83 -27.50
C LYS A 11 24.86 33.56 -28.06
N LYS A 12 24.87 33.38 -29.41
CA LYS A 12 24.22 32.26 -30.12
C LYS A 12 24.72 30.86 -29.68
N PRO A 13 26.04 30.61 -29.50
CA PRO A 13 26.47 29.26 -29.06
C PRO A 13 26.06 28.93 -27.62
N LEU A 14 25.96 29.94 -26.75
CA LEU A 14 25.50 29.73 -25.36
C LEU A 14 24.02 29.36 -25.29
N LEU A 15 23.17 30.02 -26.11
CA LEU A 15 21.76 29.70 -26.21
C LEU A 15 21.52 28.29 -26.78
N LEU A 16 22.32 27.89 -27.76
CA LEU A 16 22.24 26.56 -28.36
C LEU A 16 22.63 25.45 -27.35
N SER A 17 23.71 25.67 -26.60
CA SER A 17 24.14 24.68 -25.56
C SER A 17 23.11 24.58 -24.43
N LEU A 18 22.48 25.66 -24.01
CA LEU A 18 21.42 25.64 -23.00
C LEU A 18 20.17 24.90 -23.50
N SER A 19 19.78 25.09 -24.75
CA SER A 19 18.67 24.37 -25.37
C SER A 19 18.91 22.88 -25.43
N ILE A 20 20.12 22.46 -25.84
CA ILE A 20 20.50 21.04 -25.87
C ILE A 20 20.48 20.42 -24.46
N ALA A 21 21.00 21.14 -23.45
CA ALA A 21 20.99 20.68 -22.06
C ALA A 21 19.57 20.49 -21.53
N LEU A 22 18.64 21.40 -21.85
CA LEU A 22 17.22 21.27 -21.45
C LEU A 22 16.52 20.09 -22.14
N ILE A 23 16.82 19.84 -23.41
CA ILE A 23 16.29 18.67 -24.14
C ILE A 23 16.80 17.36 -23.52
N LEU A 24 18.09 17.27 -23.20
CA LEU A 24 18.68 16.10 -22.57
C LEU A 24 18.11 15.86 -21.15
N LEU A 25 17.91 16.93 -20.39
CA LEU A 25 17.28 16.87 -19.07
C LEU A 25 15.81 16.38 -19.17
N GLY A 26 15.06 16.89 -20.14
CA GLY A 26 13.68 16.47 -20.41
C GLY A 26 13.58 14.99 -20.83
N LEU A 27 14.50 14.52 -21.69
CA LEU A 27 14.61 13.11 -22.07
C LEU A 27 14.96 12.22 -20.87
N TRP A 28 15.89 12.64 -20.03
CA TRP A 28 16.23 11.93 -18.79
C TRP A 28 15.00 11.79 -17.88
N PHE A 29 14.31 12.89 -17.62
CA PHE A 29 13.12 12.88 -16.73
C PHE A 29 12.00 12.03 -17.32
N SER A 30 11.78 12.10 -18.64
CA SER A 30 10.78 11.28 -19.34
C SER A 30 11.09 9.79 -19.25
N THR A 31 12.35 9.38 -19.42
CA THR A 31 12.74 7.95 -19.38
C THR A 31 12.63 7.37 -17.98
N THR A 32 13.02 8.10 -16.93
CA THR A 32 12.89 7.64 -15.54
C THR A 32 11.42 7.52 -15.12
N SER A 33 10.59 8.51 -15.46
CA SER A 33 9.15 8.50 -15.16
C SER A 33 8.41 7.36 -15.88
N THR A 34 8.77 7.10 -17.16
CA THR A 34 8.19 6.00 -17.93
C THR A 34 8.57 4.64 -17.37
N ALA A 35 9.80 4.46 -16.88
CA ALA A 35 10.26 3.19 -16.29
C ALA A 35 9.46 2.84 -15.03
N THR A 36 9.22 3.82 -14.14
CA THR A 36 8.40 3.61 -12.93
C THR A 36 6.95 3.26 -13.31
N PHE A 37 6.38 3.96 -14.28
CA PHE A 37 5.02 3.69 -14.75
C PHE A 37 4.88 2.29 -15.37
N VAL A 38 5.84 1.87 -16.20
CA VAL A 38 5.83 0.54 -16.82
C VAL A 38 6.00 -0.56 -15.77
N LYS A 39 6.85 -0.34 -14.75
CA LYS A 39 7.02 -1.28 -13.63
C LYS A 39 5.70 -1.45 -12.86
N GLY A 40 5.03 -0.34 -12.51
CA GLY A 40 3.71 -0.38 -11.84
C GLY A 40 2.64 -1.08 -12.67
N TYR A 41 2.60 -0.81 -14.00
CA TYR A 41 1.68 -1.47 -14.90
C TYR A 41 1.95 -2.98 -15.06
N MET A 42 3.23 -3.36 -15.09
CA MET A 42 3.63 -4.77 -15.11
C MET A 42 3.22 -5.48 -13.83
N LEU A 43 3.43 -4.87 -12.65
CA LEU A 43 2.96 -5.42 -11.37
C LEU A 43 1.44 -5.62 -11.38
N TYR A 44 0.69 -4.67 -11.93
CA TYR A 44 -0.76 -4.78 -12.07
C TYR A 44 -1.18 -5.96 -12.99
N LYS A 45 -0.51 -6.15 -14.14
CA LYS A 45 -0.91 -7.15 -15.15
C LYS A 45 -0.36 -8.54 -14.92
N THR A 46 0.82 -8.71 -14.33
CA THR A 46 1.50 -10.02 -14.26
C THR A 46 1.59 -10.60 -12.86
N GLY A 47 1.48 -9.78 -11.80
CA GLY A 47 1.57 -10.25 -10.42
C GLY A 47 2.87 -11.00 -10.06
N ASN A 48 3.76 -11.18 -11.02
CA ASN A 48 4.99 -11.95 -10.87
C ASN A 48 6.15 -11.03 -10.49
N VAL A 49 6.33 -10.82 -9.19
CA VAL A 49 7.60 -10.31 -8.65
C VAL A 49 8.39 -11.50 -8.16
N GLU A 50 9.48 -11.85 -8.85
CA GLU A 50 10.40 -12.86 -8.33
C GLU A 50 11.04 -12.33 -7.04
N ALA A 51 10.90 -13.09 -5.96
CA ALA A 51 11.43 -12.78 -4.62
C ALA A 51 12.97 -12.52 -4.58
N LYS A 52 13.67 -12.75 -5.67
CA LYS A 52 15.12 -12.56 -5.79
C LYS A 52 15.58 -11.11 -5.92
N ASP A 53 14.69 -10.19 -6.34
CA ASP A 53 15.06 -8.79 -6.56
C ASP A 53 15.14 -7.95 -5.27
N PHE A 54 14.69 -8.49 -4.14
CA PHE A 54 14.56 -7.74 -2.88
C PHE A 54 15.65 -8.02 -1.85
N SER A 55 16.68 -8.80 -2.19
CA SER A 55 17.75 -9.24 -1.26
C SER A 55 18.91 -8.26 -1.04
N ASN A 56 18.87 -7.03 -1.53
CA ASN A 56 19.93 -6.05 -1.29
C ASN A 56 19.48 -4.99 -0.28
N LYS A 57 19.77 -5.24 1.00
CA LYS A 57 19.59 -4.36 2.16
C LYS A 57 20.80 -3.43 2.33
N PRO A 58 20.63 -2.12 2.50
CA PRO A 58 21.57 -1.30 3.25
C PRO A 58 21.12 -1.24 4.72
N GLU A 59 21.95 -1.71 5.62
CA GLU A 59 21.79 -1.58 7.06
C GLU A 59 21.83 -0.10 7.47
N THR A 60 20.77 0.39 8.08
CA THR A 60 20.79 1.65 8.82
C THR A 60 20.43 1.37 10.27
N GLN A 61 21.40 1.54 11.13
CA GLN A 61 21.30 1.41 12.59
C GLN A 61 20.40 2.52 13.15
N SER A 62 19.39 2.13 13.91
CA SER A 62 18.59 3.03 14.74
C SER A 62 19.06 2.97 16.19
N PRO A 63 19.25 4.10 16.88
CA PRO A 63 19.58 4.09 18.29
C PRO A 63 18.31 3.99 19.15
N ALA A 64 18.33 3.04 20.07
CA ALA A 64 17.32 2.86 21.10
C ALA A 64 17.30 4.06 22.09
N LEU A 65 16.11 4.54 22.41
CA LEU A 65 15.86 5.27 23.66
C LEU A 65 14.62 4.65 24.31
N ALA A 66 14.86 3.90 25.38
CA ALA A 66 13.82 3.42 26.28
C ALA A 66 13.53 4.52 27.31
N GLU A 67 12.28 4.89 27.45
CA GLU A 67 11.80 5.64 28.61
C GLU A 67 10.53 4.97 29.15
N GLU A 68 10.65 4.47 30.36
CA GLU A 68 9.71 3.72 31.16
C GLU A 68 8.67 4.69 31.74
N LEU A 69 7.38 4.48 31.48
CA LEU A 69 6.28 5.18 32.15
C LEU A 69 5.36 4.17 32.82
N GLU A 70 5.28 4.30 34.13
CA GLU A 70 4.47 3.50 35.06
C GLU A 70 2.96 3.69 34.83
N ILE A 71 2.21 2.58 34.87
CA ILE A 71 0.77 2.49 34.77
C ILE A 71 0.16 2.52 36.17
N PRO A 72 -0.82 3.38 36.49
CA PRO A 72 -1.59 3.27 37.73
C PRO A 72 -2.72 2.24 37.60
N LYS A 73 -2.87 1.48 38.66
CA LYS A 73 -3.78 0.39 38.91
C LYS A 73 -5.24 0.85 39.12
N GLU A 74 -6.14 0.11 38.56
CA GLU A 74 -7.58 -0.03 38.55
C GLU A 74 -8.35 0.09 39.87
N PRO A 75 -9.69 0.25 39.81
CA PRO A 75 -10.53 -0.59 40.66
C PRO A 75 -11.56 -1.43 39.93
N GLU A 76 -11.66 -2.65 40.43
CA GLU A 76 -12.58 -3.73 40.19
C GLU A 76 -14.06 -3.37 40.45
N ALA A 77 -15.00 -3.68 39.54
CA ALA A 77 -16.36 -4.11 39.90
C ALA A 77 -17.23 -4.54 38.72
N ALA A 78 -17.93 -5.64 38.96
CA ALA A 78 -19.21 -6.10 38.45
C ALA A 78 -19.22 -7.01 37.19
N GLU A 79 -19.35 -8.30 37.48
CA GLU A 79 -19.82 -9.35 36.58
C GLU A 79 -21.27 -9.06 36.13
N GLU A 80 -21.46 -8.85 34.82
CA GLU A 80 -22.76 -8.92 34.18
C GLU A 80 -22.74 -10.06 33.16
N GLN A 81 -23.61 -11.05 33.37
CA GLN A 81 -23.76 -12.24 32.54
C GLN A 81 -24.19 -11.80 31.14
N ILE A 82 -23.30 -12.02 30.14
CA ILE A 82 -23.60 -11.82 28.73
C ILE A 82 -23.98 -13.17 28.14
N GLU A 83 -25.20 -13.19 27.58
CA GLU A 83 -25.77 -14.30 26.81
C GLU A 83 -24.80 -14.77 25.71
N GLU A 84 -24.70 -16.08 25.49
CA GLU A 84 -23.85 -16.70 24.46
C GLU A 84 -24.09 -16.11 23.08
N PRO A 85 -23.07 -15.58 22.41
CA PRO A 85 -23.19 -15.23 21.00
C PRO A 85 -23.18 -16.49 20.14
N THR A 86 -24.09 -16.55 19.20
CA THR A 86 -24.14 -17.50 18.08
C THR A 86 -22.75 -17.70 17.50
N THR A 87 -22.34 -18.98 17.47
CA THR A 87 -21.03 -19.40 16.94
C THR A 87 -20.91 -19.10 15.45
N ASP A 88 -20.41 -17.91 15.13
CA ASP A 88 -19.76 -17.69 13.84
C ASP A 88 -18.55 -18.64 13.74
N PRO A 89 -18.25 -19.23 12.58
CA PRO A 89 -17.11 -20.12 12.43
C PRO A 89 -15.83 -19.36 12.81
N VAL A 90 -15.18 -19.78 13.89
CA VAL A 90 -13.90 -19.24 14.32
C VAL A 90 -12.84 -19.79 13.36
N PHE A 91 -12.41 -18.97 12.42
CA PHE A 91 -11.29 -19.29 11.54
C PHE A 91 -10.00 -19.05 12.32
N HIS A 92 -9.25 -20.12 12.58
CA HIS A 92 -7.91 -20.03 13.16
C HIS A 92 -6.90 -20.00 12.02
N SER A 93 -6.24 -18.88 11.82
CA SER A 93 -5.03 -18.80 11.01
C SER A 93 -3.84 -18.77 11.97
N GLU A 94 -3.00 -19.78 11.91
CA GLU A 94 -1.74 -19.80 12.67
C GLU A 94 -0.62 -19.32 11.73
N TYR A 95 -0.16 -18.10 11.93
CA TYR A 95 1.08 -17.64 11.31
C TYR A 95 2.26 -18.11 12.17
N PRO A 96 3.13 -18.98 11.64
CA PRO A 96 4.24 -19.55 12.42
C PRO A 96 5.28 -18.49 12.81
N GLU A 97 5.40 -17.44 12.02
CA GLU A 97 6.32 -16.32 12.24
C GLU A 97 5.68 -15.02 11.75
N THR A 98 5.91 -13.93 12.48
CA THR A 98 5.53 -12.59 12.03
C THR A 98 6.54 -12.12 10.95
N PRO A 99 6.08 -11.69 9.76
CA PRO A 99 6.97 -11.20 8.71
C PRO A 99 7.76 -9.96 9.17
N GLU A 100 8.98 -9.79 8.65
CA GLU A 100 9.71 -8.54 8.79
C GLU A 100 9.19 -7.49 7.78
N ILE A 101 9.38 -6.20 8.09
CA ILE A 101 9.04 -5.11 7.16
C ILE A 101 9.81 -5.29 5.85
N GLY A 102 9.10 -5.25 4.74
CA GLY A 102 9.62 -5.47 3.39
C GLY A 102 9.52 -6.90 2.87
N ASP A 103 9.11 -7.86 3.70
CA ASP A 103 8.93 -9.25 3.28
C ASP A 103 7.70 -9.43 2.38
N LEU A 104 7.83 -10.34 1.42
CA LEU A 104 6.71 -10.80 0.60
C LEU A 104 5.84 -11.75 1.42
N MET A 105 4.61 -11.34 1.73
CA MET A 105 3.66 -12.12 2.52
C MET A 105 2.80 -13.08 1.68
N GLY A 106 2.56 -12.71 0.42
CA GLY A 106 1.63 -13.44 -0.44
C GLY A 106 1.06 -12.58 -1.57
N GLU A 107 -0.17 -12.87 -1.97
CA GLU A 107 -0.85 -12.19 -3.09
C GLU A 107 -2.29 -11.80 -2.72
N LEU A 108 -2.69 -10.60 -3.19
CA LEU A 108 -4.09 -10.19 -3.25
C LEU A 108 -4.63 -10.44 -4.66
N ILE A 109 -5.60 -11.34 -4.77
CA ILE A 109 -6.31 -11.62 -6.02
C ILE A 109 -7.64 -10.89 -6.01
N ILE A 110 -7.91 -10.15 -7.07
CA ILE A 110 -9.17 -9.43 -7.30
C ILE A 110 -9.79 -9.99 -8.57
N PRO A 111 -10.67 -11.01 -8.49
CA PRO A 111 -11.21 -11.71 -9.66
C PRO A 111 -11.89 -10.78 -10.66
N LYS A 112 -12.62 -9.78 -10.17
CA LYS A 112 -13.31 -8.79 -11.01
C LYS A 112 -12.40 -8.00 -11.94
N LEU A 113 -11.15 -7.75 -11.49
CA LEU A 113 -10.14 -7.01 -12.25
C LEU A 113 -9.17 -7.95 -12.98
N GLU A 114 -9.34 -9.26 -12.83
CA GLU A 114 -8.37 -10.28 -13.30
C GLU A 114 -6.94 -9.97 -12.80
N ALA A 115 -6.81 -9.38 -11.62
CA ALA A 115 -5.55 -8.91 -11.04
C ALA A 115 -5.07 -9.85 -9.94
N SER A 116 -3.75 -10.10 -9.90
CA SER A 116 -3.03 -10.75 -8.81
C SER A 116 -1.85 -9.85 -8.43
N LEU A 117 -1.82 -9.38 -7.19
CA LEU A 117 -0.94 -8.32 -6.71
C LEU A 117 -0.12 -8.84 -5.54
N PRO A 118 1.20 -8.68 -5.52
CA PRO A 118 2.03 -9.09 -4.39
C PRO A 118 1.69 -8.25 -3.15
N ILE A 119 1.66 -8.91 -1.98
CA ILE A 119 1.49 -8.25 -0.68
C ILE A 119 2.83 -8.20 0.03
N ILE A 120 3.28 -7.00 0.37
CA ILE A 120 4.53 -6.74 1.09
C ILE A 120 4.17 -6.31 2.51
N HIS A 121 4.86 -6.83 3.53
CA HIS A 121 4.66 -6.41 4.91
C HIS A 121 5.23 -5.01 5.13
N GLY A 122 4.42 -4.07 5.61
CA GLY A 122 4.75 -2.65 5.71
C GLY A 122 4.00 -1.78 4.72
N THR A 123 3.92 -0.48 5.01
CA THR A 123 3.20 0.52 4.20
C THR A 123 4.00 1.80 3.98
N ASN A 124 5.33 1.75 4.14
CA ASN A 124 6.18 2.86 3.72
C ASN A 124 6.30 2.89 2.18
N GLU A 125 6.87 3.95 1.64
CA GLU A 125 7.00 4.13 0.19
C GLU A 125 7.73 2.96 -0.47
N ASP A 126 8.80 2.45 0.16
CA ASP A 126 9.61 1.33 -0.36
C ASP A 126 8.82 0.03 -0.53
N GLU A 127 7.82 -0.25 0.34
CA GLU A 127 6.92 -1.39 0.24
C GLU A 127 5.83 -1.14 -0.80
N LEU A 128 5.23 0.05 -0.80
CA LEU A 128 4.15 0.42 -1.72
C LEU A 128 4.62 0.52 -3.18
N GLU A 129 5.90 0.83 -3.44
CA GLU A 129 6.50 0.76 -4.78
C GLU A 129 6.59 -0.68 -5.32
N LYS A 130 6.66 -1.69 -4.43
CA LYS A 130 6.79 -3.09 -4.80
C LYS A 130 5.44 -3.79 -5.02
N GLY A 131 4.37 -3.28 -4.38
CA GLY A 131 3.06 -3.94 -4.46
C GLY A 131 2.01 -3.34 -3.54
N VAL A 132 1.16 -4.20 -3.03
CA VAL A 132 0.19 -3.87 -1.99
C VAL A 132 0.89 -4.00 -0.63
N GLY A 133 0.84 -2.96 0.19
CA GLY A 133 1.42 -2.96 1.53
C GLY A 133 0.43 -3.49 2.56
N HIS A 134 0.86 -4.39 3.44
CA HIS A 134 0.12 -4.76 4.64
C HIS A 134 0.51 -3.83 5.80
N PHE A 135 -0.47 -3.19 6.44
CA PHE A 135 -0.22 -2.31 7.58
C PHE A 135 0.23 -3.14 8.79
N ALA A 136 1.50 -3.01 9.16
CA ALA A 136 2.16 -3.88 10.13
C ALA A 136 1.56 -3.87 11.54
N GLU A 137 0.84 -2.80 11.90
CA GLU A 137 0.11 -2.71 13.19
C GLU A 137 -1.29 -3.32 13.13
N SER A 138 -1.72 -3.85 11.97
CA SER A 138 -2.96 -4.59 11.83
C SER A 138 -2.73 -6.11 11.96
N VAL A 139 -3.80 -6.87 12.20
CA VAL A 139 -3.70 -8.33 12.26
C VAL A 139 -3.42 -8.93 10.88
N MET A 140 -2.90 -10.16 10.87
CA MET A 140 -2.63 -10.89 9.63
C MET A 140 -3.93 -11.29 8.93
N PRO A 141 -3.94 -11.45 7.58
CA PRO A 141 -5.11 -11.94 6.88
C PRO A 141 -5.62 -13.26 7.43
N GLY A 142 -6.93 -13.36 7.69
CA GLY A 142 -7.57 -14.54 8.28
C GLY A 142 -7.76 -14.47 9.80
N GLU A 143 -7.00 -13.64 10.49
CA GLU A 143 -7.16 -13.47 11.93
C GLU A 143 -8.40 -12.64 12.28
N SER A 144 -8.93 -12.89 13.49
CA SER A 144 -10.04 -12.09 14.05
C SER A 144 -9.55 -10.69 14.35
N ASP A 145 -10.10 -9.71 13.73
CA ASP A 145 -9.93 -8.27 13.76
C ASP A 145 -9.76 -7.71 12.34
N ASN A 146 -9.18 -6.54 12.19
CA ASN A 146 -9.06 -5.77 10.95
C ASN A 146 -7.66 -5.90 10.33
N SER A 147 -7.53 -6.75 9.32
CA SER A 147 -6.32 -6.77 8.48
C SER A 147 -6.41 -5.65 7.44
N VAL A 148 -5.36 -4.84 7.31
CA VAL A 148 -5.37 -3.64 6.46
C VAL A 148 -4.35 -3.73 5.35
N LEU A 149 -4.81 -3.56 4.11
CA LEU A 149 -3.99 -3.48 2.91
C LEU A 149 -4.08 -2.09 2.29
N SER A 150 -2.95 -1.55 1.89
CA SER A 150 -2.86 -0.25 1.21
C SER A 150 -2.09 -0.36 -0.11
N GLY A 151 -2.40 0.52 -1.06
CA GLY A 151 -1.68 0.54 -2.33
C GLY A 151 -1.87 1.84 -3.08
N HIS A 152 -0.94 2.14 -3.97
CA HIS A 152 -1.02 3.33 -4.79
C HIS A 152 -2.15 3.25 -5.81
N ARG A 153 -2.98 4.30 -5.87
CA ARG A 153 -4.04 4.49 -6.86
C ARG A 153 -3.53 4.43 -8.30
N ASP A 154 -2.35 4.97 -8.55
CA ASP A 154 -1.82 5.14 -9.90
C ASP A 154 -1.12 3.88 -10.45
N THR A 155 -0.91 2.87 -9.60
CA THR A 155 -0.24 1.61 -9.95
C THR A 155 -1.13 0.40 -9.67
N VAL A 156 -0.95 -0.25 -8.52
CA VAL A 156 -1.61 -1.53 -8.17
C VAL A 156 -3.12 -1.42 -8.03
N PHE A 157 -3.65 -0.26 -7.64
CA PHE A 157 -5.08 -0.05 -7.42
C PHE A 157 -5.75 0.92 -8.42
N ARG A 158 -5.18 1.03 -9.63
CA ARG A 158 -5.70 1.91 -10.68
C ARG A 158 -7.19 1.69 -11.00
N GLU A 159 -7.61 0.44 -11.05
CA GLU A 159 -8.98 0.04 -11.40
C GLU A 159 -9.80 -0.39 -10.17
N LEU A 160 -9.29 -0.15 -8.94
CA LEU A 160 -9.97 -0.56 -7.69
C LEU A 160 -11.37 0.05 -7.55
N GLY A 161 -11.62 1.20 -8.18
CA GLY A 161 -12.94 1.84 -8.21
C GLY A 161 -14.04 1.02 -8.86
N GLU A 162 -13.70 0.00 -9.66
CA GLU A 162 -14.66 -0.93 -10.23
C GLU A 162 -15.13 -1.99 -9.23
N VAL A 163 -14.35 -2.21 -8.15
CA VAL A 163 -14.67 -3.18 -7.10
C VAL A 163 -15.64 -2.56 -6.10
N GLY A 164 -16.76 -3.22 -5.87
CA GLY A 164 -17.83 -2.72 -5.02
C GLY A 164 -18.43 -3.77 -4.09
N LYS A 165 -19.53 -3.41 -3.44
CA LYS A 165 -20.25 -4.29 -2.53
C LYS A 165 -20.69 -5.58 -3.24
N GLY A 166 -20.36 -6.73 -2.64
CA GLY A 166 -20.66 -8.07 -3.14
C GLY A 166 -19.54 -8.71 -3.95
N ASP A 167 -18.53 -7.95 -4.36
CA ASP A 167 -17.36 -8.49 -5.03
C ASP A 167 -16.45 -9.25 -4.06
N THR A 168 -15.58 -10.08 -4.58
CA THR A 168 -14.70 -10.97 -3.82
C THR A 168 -13.26 -10.45 -3.87
N LEU A 169 -12.58 -10.53 -2.73
CA LEU A 169 -11.15 -10.34 -2.57
C LEU A 169 -10.57 -11.63 -2.01
N ILE A 170 -9.46 -12.13 -2.56
CA ILE A 170 -8.81 -13.35 -2.11
C ILE A 170 -7.39 -13.02 -1.71
N VAL A 171 -7.02 -13.33 -0.48
CA VAL A 171 -5.65 -13.19 0.02
C VAL A 171 -5.05 -14.58 0.15
N LYS A 172 -3.95 -14.83 -0.58
CA LYS A 172 -3.17 -16.07 -0.45
C LYS A 172 -1.87 -15.76 0.26
N THR A 173 -1.61 -16.48 1.34
CA THR A 173 -0.36 -16.43 2.09
C THR A 173 0.19 -17.85 2.27
N HIS A 174 1.34 -18.00 2.91
CA HIS A 174 1.84 -19.33 3.31
C HIS A 174 1.00 -20.00 4.40
N SER A 175 0.16 -19.23 5.12
CA SER A 175 -0.76 -19.77 6.16
C SER A 175 -2.13 -20.15 5.62
N GLY A 176 -2.42 -19.91 4.33
CA GLY A 176 -3.66 -20.32 3.71
C GLY A 176 -4.20 -19.34 2.66
N THR A 177 -5.38 -19.68 2.16
CA THR A 177 -6.16 -18.87 1.23
C THR A 177 -7.40 -18.33 1.93
N PHE A 178 -7.51 -17.03 2.01
CA PHE A 178 -8.58 -16.32 2.72
C PHE A 178 -9.47 -15.59 1.73
N THR A 179 -10.73 -16.00 1.63
CA THR A 179 -11.70 -15.36 0.73
C THR A 179 -12.58 -14.40 1.50
N TYR A 180 -12.58 -13.16 1.08
CA TYR A 180 -13.38 -12.08 1.68
C TYR A 180 -14.44 -11.58 0.70
N LYS A 181 -15.59 -11.17 1.22
CA LYS A 181 -16.66 -10.54 0.46
C LYS A 181 -16.83 -9.09 0.87
N VAL A 182 -16.74 -8.17 -0.09
CA VAL A 182 -16.92 -6.74 0.16
C VAL A 182 -18.34 -6.46 0.64
N ARG A 183 -18.46 -5.97 1.87
CA ARG A 183 -19.76 -5.58 2.47
C ARG A 183 -20.05 -4.09 2.36
N GLN A 184 -19.00 -3.26 2.30
CA GLN A 184 -19.12 -1.82 2.30
C GLN A 184 -18.00 -1.16 1.48
N VAL A 185 -18.38 -0.09 0.79
CA VAL A 185 -17.46 0.86 0.15
C VAL A 185 -17.64 2.21 0.85
N ARG A 186 -16.52 2.89 1.15
CA ARG A 186 -16.51 4.23 1.73
C ARG A 186 -15.57 5.12 0.93
N ILE A 187 -15.93 6.39 0.79
CA ILE A 187 -15.00 7.46 0.44
C ILE A 187 -14.93 8.34 1.68
N VAL A 188 -13.73 8.55 2.18
CA VAL A 188 -13.47 9.24 3.44
C VAL A 188 -12.31 10.21 3.26
N ASP A 189 -12.24 11.22 4.12
CA ASP A 189 -11.07 12.10 4.22
C ASP A 189 -9.81 11.30 4.57
N GLU A 190 -8.64 11.75 4.14
CA GLU A 190 -7.37 11.05 4.41
C GLU A 190 -7.07 10.92 5.91
N ASP A 191 -7.59 11.82 6.73
CA ASP A 191 -7.44 11.84 8.18
C ASP A 191 -8.56 11.09 8.94
N ASP A 192 -9.46 10.39 8.25
CA ASP A 192 -10.56 9.63 8.89
C ASP A 192 -10.02 8.44 9.70
N ARG A 193 -10.00 8.60 11.01
CA ARG A 193 -9.54 7.60 11.98
C ARG A 193 -10.54 6.47 12.27
N THR A 194 -11.70 6.44 11.60
CA THR A 194 -12.71 5.39 11.77
C THR A 194 -12.54 4.20 10.83
N VAL A 195 -11.53 4.24 9.96
CA VAL A 195 -11.22 3.18 9.00
C VAL A 195 -10.40 2.08 9.63
N ILE A 196 -9.24 2.44 10.19
CA ILE A 196 -8.31 1.51 10.83
C ILE A 196 -8.68 1.43 12.32
N VAL A 197 -9.69 0.64 12.62
CA VAL A 197 -10.19 0.41 13.99
C VAL A 197 -10.47 -1.07 14.18
N PRO A 198 -10.44 -1.59 15.42
CA PRO A 198 -10.77 -2.98 15.71
C PRO A 198 -12.14 -3.40 15.16
N LYS A 199 -12.25 -4.66 14.75
CA LYS A 199 -13.47 -5.28 14.22
C LYS A 199 -13.80 -6.53 15.02
N PRO A 200 -15.10 -6.87 15.22
CA PRO A 200 -15.51 -8.01 16.02
C PRO A 200 -15.22 -9.35 15.35
N LYS A 201 -14.83 -9.38 14.09
CA LYS A 201 -14.56 -10.59 13.30
C LYS A 201 -13.50 -10.33 12.23
N ALA A 202 -12.95 -11.39 11.64
CA ALA A 202 -11.98 -11.32 10.57
C ALA A 202 -12.49 -10.45 9.42
N THR A 203 -11.86 -9.30 9.26
CA THR A 203 -12.22 -8.25 8.30
C THR A 203 -10.98 -7.87 7.51
N LEU A 204 -11.14 -7.67 6.21
CA LEU A 204 -10.13 -7.08 5.35
C LEU A 204 -10.55 -5.67 4.96
N THR A 205 -9.69 -4.70 5.26
CA THR A 205 -9.85 -3.31 4.80
C THR A 205 -8.79 -3.02 3.73
N VAL A 206 -9.24 -2.61 2.53
CA VAL A 206 -8.35 -2.19 1.44
C VAL A 206 -8.50 -0.70 1.23
N SER A 207 -7.36 0.02 1.20
CA SER A 207 -7.32 1.48 1.11
C SER A 207 -6.46 1.94 -0.06
N THR A 208 -6.92 2.98 -0.76
CA THR A 208 -6.14 3.71 -1.76
C THR A 208 -6.56 5.17 -1.82
N CYS A 209 -5.76 6.01 -2.47
CA CYS A 209 -6.07 7.42 -2.72
C CYS A 209 -7.29 7.57 -3.64
N TYR A 210 -8.08 8.63 -3.44
CA TYR A 210 -9.24 8.99 -4.24
C TYR A 210 -9.25 10.52 -4.51
N PRO A 211 -9.76 11.00 -5.68
CA PRO A 211 -10.41 10.27 -6.77
C PRO A 211 -9.44 9.58 -7.74
N PHE A 212 -9.92 8.58 -8.50
CA PHE A 212 -9.10 7.77 -9.41
C PHE A 212 -8.62 8.54 -10.65
N ASP A 213 -9.41 9.49 -11.14
CA ASP A 213 -9.13 10.25 -12.37
C ASP A 213 -8.30 11.52 -12.13
N PHE A 214 -7.79 11.71 -10.93
CA PHE A 214 -7.08 12.93 -10.55
C PHE A 214 -5.56 12.72 -10.53
N VAL A 215 -4.82 13.62 -11.16
CA VAL A 215 -3.35 13.65 -11.11
C VAL A 215 -2.91 14.66 -10.05
N GLY A 216 -2.20 14.18 -9.02
CA GLY A 216 -1.69 15.01 -7.93
C GLY A 216 -2.20 14.58 -6.55
N TYR A 217 -2.17 15.52 -5.60
CA TYR A 217 -2.61 15.29 -4.23
C TYR A 217 -4.09 14.87 -4.17
N ALA A 218 -4.34 13.76 -3.47
CA ALA A 218 -5.68 13.21 -3.29
C ALA A 218 -6.12 13.35 -1.83
N PRO A 219 -7.11 14.19 -1.52
CA PRO A 219 -7.55 14.47 -0.16
C PRO A 219 -8.34 13.32 0.46
N ASP A 220 -8.91 12.45 -0.39
CA ASP A 220 -9.78 11.37 0.06
C ASP A 220 -9.12 9.99 -0.11
N ARG A 221 -9.73 9.00 0.55
CA ARG A 221 -9.39 7.57 0.45
C ARG A 221 -10.61 6.77 0.00
N TYR A 222 -10.39 5.88 -0.96
CA TYR A 222 -11.34 4.84 -1.34
C TYR A 222 -11.09 3.60 -0.49
N ILE A 223 -12.11 3.18 0.27
CA ILE A 223 -12.02 2.11 1.25
C ILE A 223 -12.99 1.00 0.90
N LEU A 224 -12.47 -0.21 0.75
CA LEU A 224 -13.26 -1.44 0.71
C LEU A 224 -13.19 -2.11 2.08
N VAL A 225 -14.33 -2.48 2.65
CA VAL A 225 -14.42 -3.27 3.88
C VAL A 225 -15.08 -4.60 3.53
N ALA A 226 -14.36 -5.70 3.75
CA ALA A 226 -14.79 -7.03 3.36
C ALA A 226 -14.71 -7.99 4.56
N ASP A 227 -15.72 -8.85 4.69
CA ASP A 227 -15.79 -9.87 5.73
C ASP A 227 -15.24 -11.20 5.22
N LEU A 228 -14.50 -11.94 6.04
CA LEU A 228 -14.04 -13.29 5.73
C LEU A 228 -15.24 -14.23 5.55
N VAL A 229 -15.26 -14.96 4.44
CA VAL A 229 -16.34 -15.91 4.12
C VAL A 229 -15.85 -17.35 3.96
N SER A 230 -14.55 -17.55 3.70
CA SER A 230 -13.92 -18.89 3.62
C SER A 230 -12.43 -18.79 3.89
N SER A 231 -11.85 -19.82 4.52
CA SER A 231 -10.41 -20.06 4.65
C SER A 231 -10.08 -21.50 4.29
N GLU A 232 -8.96 -21.70 3.56
CA GLU A 232 -8.46 -23.00 3.09
C GLU A 232 -6.96 -23.10 3.33
#